data_006d581d246829d57abd2d4b4b08360e
#
_entry.id   006d581d246829d57abd2d4b4b08360e
#
_cell.length_a   1.000
_cell.length_b   1.000
_cell.length_c   1.000
_cell.angle_alpha   90.00
_cell.angle_beta   90.00
_cell.angle_gamma   90.00
#
_symmetry.space_group_name_H-M   'P 1'
#
loop_
_entity.id
_entity.type
_entity.pdbx_description
1 polymer ?
#
loop_
_entity_poly.entity_id
_entity_poly.type
_entity_poly.pdbx_seq_one_letter_code
_entity_poly.pdbx_strand_id
1 'polypeptide(L)'
;MINDGNLKSLHLLWVNLASNRRYSHLVSKKDIQSFQKRAENEGLTFLTTTLPLVGKALDTFHSTNIWKAPDRFESDEDGIPLFLGNAIRFALEGNSTAVDCVRQLSYVFYKLEVDYDPETIGQFLDQFISTDRDLVIPIRDPKSDPLIRDMRRLIARVLCNTNPRDVRPCHGSGATADRIRNWNKWHSFKYFKKLDDFFGYPELFFYSYSHLADELQKLQSSEDGVPQARVCLVPKDSRGPRVISCEPTELMYTQQG
;
A
#
# COMPACT_ATOMS: atom_id res chain seq x y z
N MET A 1 -15.80 5.79 14.10
CA MET A 1 -15.82 4.77 15.18
C MET A 1 -16.65 3.59 14.71
N ILE A 2 -16.09 2.38 14.72
CA ILE A 2 -16.89 1.16 14.52
C ILE A 2 -17.74 1.01 15.76
N ASN A 3 -19.04 1.09 15.62
CA ASN A 3 -19.99 0.91 16.71
C ASN A 3 -20.27 -0.58 16.96
N ASP A 4 -20.91 -0.91 18.10
CA ASP A 4 -21.23 -2.28 18.48
C ASP A 4 -22.02 -3.06 17.41
N GLY A 5 -22.80 -2.36 16.58
CA GLY A 5 -23.54 -2.98 15.49
C GLY A 5 -22.61 -3.52 14.38
N ASN A 6 -21.53 -2.80 14.09
CA ASN A 6 -20.56 -3.23 13.10
C ASN A 6 -19.75 -4.44 13.60
N LEU A 7 -19.38 -4.48 14.88
CA LEU A 7 -18.65 -5.60 15.47
C LEU A 7 -19.49 -6.89 15.45
N LYS A 8 -20.80 -6.80 15.72
CA LYS A 8 -21.74 -7.93 15.60
C LYS A 8 -21.83 -8.45 14.16
N SER A 9 -21.84 -7.57 13.17
CA SER A 9 -21.86 -7.96 11.76
C SER A 9 -20.59 -8.70 11.35
N LEU A 10 -19.41 -8.23 11.80
CA LEU A 10 -18.12 -8.89 11.56
C LEU A 10 -18.08 -10.27 12.24
N HIS A 11 -18.59 -10.38 13.47
CA HIS A 11 -18.73 -11.65 14.15
C HIS A 11 -19.58 -12.64 13.36
N LEU A 12 -20.78 -12.24 12.92
CA LEU A 12 -21.66 -13.07 12.11
C LEU A 12 -21.00 -13.52 10.81
N LEU A 13 -20.26 -12.65 10.15
CA LEU A 13 -19.52 -12.99 8.94
C LEU A 13 -18.50 -14.11 9.21
N TRP A 14 -17.71 -13.98 10.28
CA TRP A 14 -16.73 -14.99 10.64
C TRP A 14 -17.38 -16.34 11.00
N VAL A 15 -18.45 -16.32 11.79
CA VAL A 15 -19.20 -17.53 12.17
C VAL A 15 -19.81 -18.21 10.94
N ASN A 16 -20.37 -17.45 10.01
CA ASN A 16 -20.90 -18.00 8.76
C ASN A 16 -19.78 -18.66 7.92
N LEU A 17 -18.60 -18.03 7.86
CA LEU A 17 -17.46 -18.58 7.17
C LEU A 17 -16.97 -19.88 7.83
N ALA A 18 -16.82 -19.88 9.16
CA ALA A 18 -16.40 -21.03 9.95
C ALA A 18 -17.40 -22.20 9.88
N SER A 19 -18.68 -21.90 9.79
CA SER A 19 -19.78 -22.89 9.70
C SER A 19 -20.06 -23.34 8.27
N ASN A 20 -19.32 -22.84 7.28
CA ASN A 20 -19.47 -23.27 5.90
C ASN A 20 -19.23 -24.78 5.79
N ARG A 21 -20.02 -25.47 4.94
CA ARG A 21 -19.93 -26.91 4.72
C ARG A 21 -18.48 -27.40 4.47
N ARG A 22 -17.65 -26.58 3.87
CA ARG A 22 -16.24 -26.87 3.58
C ARG A 22 -15.37 -26.93 4.84
N TYR A 23 -15.68 -26.11 5.86
CA TYR A 23 -14.83 -25.92 7.05
C TYR A 23 -15.47 -26.43 8.36
N SER A 24 -16.75 -26.69 8.38
CA SER A 24 -17.51 -27.04 9.60
C SER A 24 -17.00 -28.28 10.34
N HIS A 25 -16.31 -29.20 9.67
CA HIS A 25 -15.68 -30.36 10.29
C HIS A 25 -14.30 -30.07 10.89
N LEU A 26 -13.69 -28.91 10.56
CA LEU A 26 -12.39 -28.45 11.04
C LEU A 26 -12.50 -27.48 12.20
N VAL A 27 -13.61 -26.77 12.32
CA VAL A 27 -13.86 -25.74 13.33
C VAL A 27 -14.83 -26.24 14.38
N SER A 28 -14.40 -26.23 15.63
CA SER A 28 -15.22 -26.69 16.75
C SER A 28 -16.16 -25.59 17.28
N LYS A 29 -17.18 -25.98 18.04
CA LYS A 29 -18.02 -25.01 18.77
C LYS A 29 -17.23 -24.17 19.76
N LYS A 30 -16.15 -24.76 20.35
CA LYS A 30 -15.25 -24.04 21.26
C LYS A 30 -14.50 -22.93 20.55
N ASP A 31 -14.08 -23.14 19.29
CA ASP A 31 -13.43 -22.09 18.48
C ASP A 31 -14.36 -20.92 18.24
N ILE A 32 -15.63 -21.17 17.91
CA ILE A 32 -16.64 -20.13 17.72
C ILE A 32 -16.86 -19.33 19.00
N GLN A 33 -16.97 -20.01 20.13
CA GLN A 33 -17.12 -19.34 21.44
C GLN A 33 -15.89 -18.54 21.83
N SER A 34 -14.69 -19.10 21.57
CA SER A 34 -13.43 -18.40 21.83
C SER A 34 -13.26 -17.16 20.95
N PHE A 35 -13.60 -17.28 19.66
CA PHE A 35 -13.60 -16.13 18.74
C PHE A 35 -14.53 -15.03 19.24
N GLN A 36 -15.78 -15.39 19.59
CA GLN A 36 -16.77 -14.43 20.08
C GLN A 36 -16.27 -13.70 21.33
N LYS A 37 -15.84 -14.44 22.35
CA LYS A 37 -15.34 -13.90 23.60
C LYS A 37 -14.15 -12.95 23.39
N ARG A 38 -13.22 -13.32 22.51
CA ARG A 38 -12.06 -12.50 22.19
C ARG A 38 -12.43 -11.27 21.38
N ALA A 39 -13.32 -11.40 20.41
CA ALA A 39 -13.82 -10.26 19.63
C ALA A 39 -14.57 -9.24 20.50
N GLU A 40 -15.33 -9.70 21.50
CA GLU A 40 -16.02 -8.83 22.46
C GLU A 40 -15.01 -8.11 23.42
N ASN A 41 -13.99 -8.82 23.89
CA ASN A 41 -13.03 -8.29 24.86
C ASN A 41 -11.92 -7.43 24.23
N GLU A 42 -11.37 -7.84 23.10
CA GLU A 42 -10.23 -7.22 22.45
C GLU A 42 -10.63 -6.34 21.24
N GLY A 43 -11.90 -6.44 20.80
CA GLY A 43 -12.44 -5.62 19.72
C GLY A 43 -11.73 -5.82 18.38
N LEU A 44 -11.53 -4.72 17.66
CA LEU A 44 -10.87 -4.71 16.37
C LEU A 44 -9.42 -5.17 16.42
N THR A 45 -8.72 -4.95 17.52
CA THR A 45 -7.33 -5.40 17.69
C THR A 45 -7.22 -6.91 17.57
N PHE A 46 -8.19 -7.66 18.13
CA PHE A 46 -8.24 -9.10 17.92
C PHE A 46 -8.40 -9.44 16.44
N LEU A 47 -9.40 -8.86 15.77
CA LEU A 47 -9.76 -9.20 14.40
C LEU A 47 -8.67 -8.87 13.38
N THR A 48 -7.99 -7.75 13.56
CA THR A 48 -7.08 -7.18 12.54
C THR A 48 -5.59 -7.41 12.83
N THR A 49 -5.24 -7.65 14.09
CA THR A 49 -3.83 -7.78 14.52
C THR A 49 -3.56 -9.16 15.10
N THR A 50 -4.35 -9.60 16.08
CA THR A 50 -4.07 -10.84 16.82
C THR A 50 -4.46 -12.08 16.01
N LEU A 51 -5.67 -12.12 15.46
CA LEU A 51 -6.17 -13.24 14.66
C LEU A 51 -5.27 -13.55 13.44
N PRO A 52 -4.75 -12.57 12.69
CA PRO A 52 -3.81 -12.81 11.61
C PRO A 52 -2.50 -13.50 12.00
N LEU A 53 -2.11 -13.49 13.28
CA LEU A 53 -0.89 -14.18 13.73
C LEU A 53 -0.96 -15.68 13.49
N VAL A 54 -2.15 -16.27 13.58
CA VAL A 54 -2.36 -17.71 13.29
C VAL A 54 -2.05 -18.02 11.83
N GLY A 55 -2.59 -17.21 10.90
CA GLY A 55 -2.30 -17.37 9.48
C GLY A 55 -0.83 -17.15 9.14
N LYS A 56 -0.19 -16.15 9.77
CA LYS A 56 1.25 -15.89 9.57
C LYS A 56 2.13 -17.01 10.08
N ALA A 57 1.79 -17.64 11.21
CA ALA A 57 2.51 -18.80 11.73
C ALA A 57 2.45 -19.98 10.73
N LEU A 58 1.27 -20.23 10.15
CA LEU A 58 1.10 -21.25 9.12
C LEU A 58 1.87 -20.91 7.84
N ASP A 59 1.84 -19.68 7.38
CA ASP A 59 2.60 -19.23 6.19
C ASP A 59 4.11 -19.36 6.42
N THR A 60 4.59 -19.06 7.63
CA THR A 60 5.99 -19.25 8.02
C THR A 60 6.35 -20.72 8.02
N PHE A 61 5.51 -21.59 8.57
CA PHE A 61 5.72 -23.03 8.51
C PHE A 61 5.85 -23.54 7.08
N HIS A 62 4.98 -23.13 6.17
CA HIS A 62 5.05 -23.54 4.76
C HIS A 62 6.33 -23.06 4.05
N SER A 63 6.93 -21.97 4.50
CA SER A 63 8.17 -21.44 3.90
C SER A 63 9.45 -22.02 4.52
N THR A 64 9.41 -22.39 5.82
CA THR A 64 10.60 -22.80 6.58
C THR A 64 10.58 -24.26 7.02
N ASN A 65 9.43 -24.89 6.94
CA ASN A 65 9.15 -26.23 7.50
C ASN A 65 9.33 -26.32 9.04
N ILE A 66 9.34 -25.17 9.73
CA ILE A 66 9.48 -25.07 11.18
C ILE A 66 8.21 -24.45 11.76
N TRP A 67 7.47 -25.22 12.55
CA TRP A 67 6.29 -24.70 13.26
C TRP A 67 6.72 -23.93 14.50
N LYS A 68 6.15 -22.73 14.65
CA LYS A 68 6.24 -21.93 15.86
C LYS A 68 4.85 -21.43 16.20
N ALA A 69 4.40 -21.69 17.45
CA ALA A 69 3.11 -21.21 17.92
C ALA A 69 3.02 -19.70 17.79
N PRO A 70 1.88 -19.15 17.35
CA PRO A 70 1.67 -17.73 17.29
C PRO A 70 1.55 -17.14 18.71
N ASP A 71 2.17 -15.97 18.91
CA ASP A 71 2.04 -15.24 20.17
C ASP A 71 0.57 -14.89 20.46
N ARG A 72 0.23 -14.75 21.76
CA ARG A 72 -1.12 -14.42 22.25
C ARG A 72 -2.19 -15.50 22.07
N PHE A 73 -1.78 -16.75 21.81
CA PHE A 73 -2.65 -17.90 21.80
C PHE A 73 -2.11 -18.97 22.76
N GLU A 74 -2.99 -19.48 23.61
CA GLU A 74 -2.68 -20.65 24.45
C GLU A 74 -2.50 -21.86 23.55
N SER A 75 -1.46 -22.64 23.82
CA SER A 75 -1.11 -23.83 23.06
C SER A 75 -1.14 -25.07 23.94
N ASP A 76 -1.31 -26.21 23.32
CA ASP A 76 -1.17 -27.52 23.97
C ASP A 76 0.31 -27.95 24.13
N GLU A 77 0.52 -29.18 24.57
CA GLU A 77 1.87 -29.75 24.80
C GLU A 77 2.70 -29.87 23.51
N ASP A 78 2.04 -29.96 22.35
CA ASP A 78 2.68 -30.01 21.02
C ASP A 78 2.94 -28.61 20.46
N GLY A 79 2.63 -27.55 21.19
CA GLY A 79 2.74 -26.17 20.72
C GLY A 79 1.67 -25.76 19.69
N ILE A 80 0.57 -26.50 19.61
CA ILE A 80 -0.56 -26.16 18.73
C ILE A 80 -1.54 -25.27 19.49
N PRO A 81 -1.95 -24.13 18.93
CA PRO A 81 -2.95 -23.26 19.53
C PRO A 81 -4.25 -24.01 19.86
N LEU A 82 -4.81 -23.79 21.03
CA LEU A 82 -6.12 -24.34 21.40
C LEU A 82 -7.22 -23.79 20.48
N PHE A 83 -7.07 -22.57 20.01
CA PHE A 83 -7.95 -21.93 19.04
C PHE A 83 -7.63 -22.41 17.63
N LEU A 84 -8.62 -22.91 16.91
CA LEU A 84 -8.47 -23.55 15.58
C LEU A 84 -7.48 -24.75 15.57
N GLY A 85 -7.21 -25.35 16.71
CA GLY A 85 -6.17 -26.37 16.86
C GLY A 85 -6.35 -27.56 15.93
N ASN A 86 -7.59 -28.03 15.75
CA ASN A 86 -7.90 -29.14 14.83
C ASN A 86 -7.57 -28.76 13.38
N ALA A 87 -7.99 -27.58 12.92
CA ALA A 87 -7.69 -27.11 11.58
C ALA A 87 -6.17 -26.92 11.36
N ILE A 88 -5.47 -26.41 12.38
CA ILE A 88 -4.01 -26.23 12.32
C ILE A 88 -3.29 -27.58 12.22
N ARG A 89 -3.65 -28.59 13.02
CA ARG A 89 -3.04 -29.93 12.94
C ARG A 89 -3.15 -30.52 11.54
N PHE A 90 -4.35 -30.53 10.96
CA PHE A 90 -4.55 -31.01 9.59
C PHE A 90 -3.80 -30.15 8.55
N ALA A 91 -3.70 -28.83 8.78
CA ALA A 91 -2.95 -27.97 7.87
C ALA A 91 -1.44 -28.27 7.89
N LEU A 92 -0.87 -28.57 9.07
CA LEU A 92 0.52 -28.98 9.22
C LEU A 92 0.80 -30.35 8.60
N GLU A 93 -0.19 -31.25 8.55
CA GLU A 93 -0.13 -32.53 7.84
C GLU A 93 -0.28 -32.40 6.31
N GLY A 94 -0.46 -31.17 5.79
CA GLY A 94 -0.56 -30.90 4.35
C GLY A 94 -1.97 -30.97 3.78
N ASN A 95 -3.03 -31.03 4.62
CA ASN A 95 -4.39 -30.97 4.14
C ASN A 95 -4.74 -29.58 3.57
N SER A 96 -4.92 -29.51 2.26
CA SER A 96 -5.16 -28.23 1.56
C SER A 96 -6.43 -27.52 1.99
N THR A 97 -7.50 -28.25 2.34
CA THR A 97 -8.75 -27.67 2.86
C THR A 97 -8.54 -27.04 4.24
N ALA A 98 -7.72 -27.66 5.08
CA ALA A 98 -7.38 -27.13 6.39
C ALA A 98 -6.46 -25.88 6.29
N VAL A 99 -5.49 -25.91 5.37
CA VAL A 99 -4.66 -24.72 5.06
C VAL A 99 -5.54 -23.55 4.64
N ASP A 100 -6.47 -23.78 3.71
CA ASP A 100 -7.39 -22.77 3.23
C ASP A 100 -8.32 -22.27 4.37
N CYS A 101 -8.84 -23.18 5.18
CA CYS A 101 -9.65 -22.84 6.36
C CYS A 101 -8.90 -21.90 7.33
N VAL A 102 -7.70 -22.26 7.75
CA VAL A 102 -6.91 -21.46 8.68
C VAL A 102 -6.60 -20.08 8.08
N ARG A 103 -6.20 -20.03 6.82
CA ARG A 103 -5.90 -18.75 6.14
C ARG A 103 -7.14 -17.87 6.00
N GLN A 104 -8.27 -18.41 5.54
CA GLN A 104 -9.51 -17.66 5.38
C GLN A 104 -9.99 -17.09 6.72
N LEU A 105 -10.05 -17.92 7.75
CA LEU A 105 -10.52 -17.49 9.06
C LEU A 105 -9.58 -16.52 9.76
N SER A 106 -8.28 -16.62 9.50
CA SER A 106 -7.29 -15.73 10.11
C SER A 106 -7.16 -14.38 9.40
N TYR A 107 -7.34 -14.33 8.08
CA TYR A 107 -7.07 -13.13 7.30
C TYR A 107 -8.31 -12.37 6.83
N VAL A 108 -9.52 -12.87 7.10
CA VAL A 108 -10.76 -12.24 6.60
C VAL A 108 -10.88 -10.75 6.97
N PHE A 109 -10.35 -10.34 8.13
CA PHE A 109 -10.37 -8.96 8.59
C PHE A 109 -9.01 -8.27 8.55
N TYR A 110 -7.97 -8.91 8.02
CA TYR A 110 -6.61 -8.38 8.08
C TYR A 110 -6.44 -7.02 7.37
N LYS A 111 -7.25 -6.77 6.34
CA LYS A 111 -7.25 -5.52 5.57
C LYS A 111 -8.51 -4.70 5.77
N LEU A 112 -9.16 -4.86 6.91
CA LEU A 112 -10.33 -4.04 7.25
C LEU A 112 -9.91 -2.57 7.32
N GLU A 113 -10.52 -1.74 6.51
CA GLU A 113 -10.34 -0.29 6.54
C GLU A 113 -11.15 0.30 7.69
N VAL A 114 -10.51 1.15 8.47
CA VAL A 114 -11.13 1.88 9.58
C VAL A 114 -10.71 3.34 9.50
N ASP A 115 -11.53 4.21 10.07
CA ASP A 115 -11.15 5.61 10.24
C ASP A 115 -10.02 5.71 11.26
N TYR A 116 -9.03 6.53 10.95
CA TYR A 116 -7.91 6.75 11.84
C TYR A 116 -8.15 7.99 12.71
N ASP A 117 -7.80 7.90 13.97
CA ASP A 117 -7.78 9.05 14.86
C ASP A 117 -6.63 10.01 14.50
N PRO A 118 -6.75 11.29 14.88
CA PRO A 118 -5.73 12.30 14.56
C PRO A 118 -4.34 12.00 15.12
N GLU A 119 -4.25 11.30 16.26
CA GLU A 119 -2.98 10.92 16.88
C GLU A 119 -2.27 9.86 16.03
N THR A 120 -2.98 8.82 15.61
CA THR A 120 -2.47 7.81 14.67
C THR A 120 -1.98 8.46 13.38
N ILE A 121 -2.76 9.38 12.80
CA ILE A 121 -2.34 10.11 11.60
C ILE A 121 -1.05 10.88 11.85
N GLY A 122 -0.94 11.60 12.98
CA GLY A 122 0.26 12.34 13.37
C GLY A 122 1.50 11.44 13.45
N GLN A 123 1.39 10.30 14.11
CA GLN A 123 2.48 9.33 14.25
C GLN A 123 2.98 8.81 12.89
N PHE A 124 2.08 8.54 11.95
CA PHE A 124 2.46 8.10 10.59
C PHE A 124 3.15 9.20 9.78
N LEU A 125 2.73 10.45 9.92
CA LEU A 125 3.39 11.59 9.28
C LEU A 125 4.78 11.83 9.87
N ASP A 126 4.91 11.79 11.20
CA ASP A 126 6.19 11.94 11.89
C ASP A 126 7.17 10.81 11.52
N GLN A 127 6.67 9.58 11.44
CA GLN A 127 7.47 8.46 10.98
C GLN A 127 7.92 8.62 9.52
N PHE A 128 7.05 9.11 8.65
CA PHE A 128 7.41 9.40 7.26
C PHE A 128 8.53 10.44 7.18
N ILE A 129 8.40 11.55 7.92
CA ILE A 129 9.38 12.62 7.97
C ILE A 129 10.71 12.14 8.57
N SER A 130 10.66 11.38 9.67
CA SER A 130 11.88 10.86 10.30
C SER A 130 12.60 9.87 9.38
N THR A 131 11.87 8.98 8.73
CA THR A 131 12.45 8.04 7.77
C THR A 131 13.17 8.76 6.64
N ASP A 132 12.59 9.84 6.11
CA ASP A 132 13.20 10.65 5.06
C ASP A 132 14.48 11.35 5.55
N ARG A 133 14.47 11.87 6.77
CA ARG A 133 15.66 12.49 7.40
C ARG A 133 16.76 11.49 7.71
N ASP A 134 16.39 10.28 8.13
CA ASP A 134 17.33 9.22 8.51
C ASP A 134 17.88 8.48 7.28
N LEU A 135 17.29 8.67 6.10
CA LEU A 135 17.82 8.21 4.83
C LEU A 135 19.12 8.98 4.49
N VAL A 136 20.16 8.71 5.24
CA VAL A 136 21.53 9.12 4.86
C VAL A 136 21.92 8.29 3.65
N ILE A 137 21.60 8.79 2.46
CA ILE A 137 22.16 8.25 1.23
C ILE A 137 23.65 8.62 1.27
N PRO A 138 24.59 7.67 1.44
CA PRO A 138 26.00 7.96 1.31
C PRO A 138 26.17 8.55 -0.09
N ILE A 139 26.67 9.79 -0.15
CA ILE A 139 26.99 10.44 -1.42
C ILE A 139 28.12 9.61 -2.04
N ARG A 140 27.73 8.63 -2.84
CA ARG A 140 28.67 7.83 -3.62
C ARG A 140 29.09 8.67 -4.81
N ASP A 141 30.40 8.80 -5.01
CA ASP A 141 30.90 9.47 -6.21
C ASP A 141 30.43 8.68 -7.47
N PRO A 142 29.56 9.29 -8.30
CA PRO A 142 28.99 8.60 -9.46
C PRO A 142 30.03 8.13 -10.48
N LYS A 143 31.24 8.66 -10.42
CA LYS A 143 32.32 8.32 -11.35
C LYS A 143 33.15 7.14 -10.85
N SER A 144 33.33 7.01 -9.56
CA SER A 144 34.22 6.01 -8.95
C SER A 144 33.52 4.78 -8.43
N ASP A 145 32.18 4.88 -8.10
CA ASP A 145 31.43 3.74 -7.58
C ASP A 145 31.16 2.69 -8.67
N PRO A 146 31.67 1.45 -8.51
CA PRO A 146 31.48 0.38 -9.49
C PRO A 146 30.00 0.05 -9.71
N LEU A 147 29.16 0.09 -8.66
CA LEU A 147 27.73 -0.19 -8.76
C LEU A 147 27.02 0.84 -9.65
N ILE A 148 27.29 2.12 -9.45
CA ILE A 148 26.71 3.18 -10.28
C ILE A 148 27.17 3.04 -11.73
N ARG A 149 28.43 2.70 -11.96
CA ARG A 149 28.96 2.47 -13.30
C ARG A 149 28.25 1.30 -13.99
N ASP A 150 28.04 0.19 -13.29
CA ASP A 150 27.41 -0.99 -13.84
C ASP A 150 25.91 -0.77 -14.08
N MET A 151 25.22 -0.06 -13.19
CA MET A 151 23.84 0.38 -13.39
C MET A 151 23.72 1.29 -14.63
N ARG A 152 24.62 2.24 -14.83
CA ARG A 152 24.63 3.08 -16.03
C ARG A 152 24.80 2.26 -17.30
N ARG A 153 25.70 1.27 -17.30
CA ARG A 153 25.89 0.36 -18.44
C ARG A 153 24.64 -0.45 -18.74
N LEU A 154 23.95 -0.95 -17.70
CA LEU A 154 22.71 -1.69 -17.84
C LEU A 154 21.62 -0.80 -18.45
N ILE A 155 21.40 0.38 -17.88
CA ILE A 155 20.44 1.37 -18.39
C ILE A 155 20.76 1.73 -19.85
N ALA A 156 22.03 2.02 -20.16
CA ALA A 156 22.44 2.34 -21.51
C ALA A 156 22.15 1.21 -22.52
N ARG A 157 22.28 -0.05 -22.10
CA ARG A 157 21.91 -1.21 -22.96
C ARG A 157 20.40 -1.30 -23.18
N VAL A 158 19.60 -1.07 -22.14
CA VAL A 158 18.13 -1.11 -22.23
C VAL A 158 17.63 0.00 -23.14
N LEU A 159 18.22 1.20 -23.02
CA LEU A 159 17.78 2.39 -23.73
C LEU A 159 18.51 2.64 -25.06
N CYS A 160 19.45 1.78 -25.49
CA CYS A 160 20.30 2.04 -26.67
C CYS A 160 19.50 2.22 -27.97
N ASN A 161 18.31 1.65 -28.06
CA ASN A 161 17.41 1.76 -29.23
C ASN A 161 16.24 2.73 -28.98
N THR A 162 16.22 3.41 -27.84
CA THR A 162 15.16 4.38 -27.52
C THR A 162 15.60 5.77 -27.96
N ASN A 163 14.80 6.39 -28.84
CA ASN A 163 15.00 7.78 -29.18
C ASN A 163 14.22 8.65 -28.19
N PRO A 164 14.88 9.49 -27.35
CA PRO A 164 14.19 10.34 -26.39
C PRO A 164 13.14 11.27 -27.02
N ARG A 165 13.27 11.58 -28.30
CA ARG A 165 12.31 12.42 -29.03
C ARG A 165 10.99 11.69 -29.36
N ASP A 166 10.99 10.36 -29.26
CA ASP A 166 9.76 9.56 -29.48
C ASP A 166 8.93 9.41 -28.22
N VAL A 167 9.50 9.80 -27.06
CA VAL A 167 8.78 9.81 -25.79
C VAL A 167 7.73 10.92 -25.82
N ARG A 168 6.47 10.51 -25.64
CA ARG A 168 5.33 11.43 -25.60
C ARG A 168 4.71 11.42 -24.22
N PRO A 169 4.85 12.52 -23.47
CA PRO A 169 4.16 12.66 -22.19
C PRO A 169 2.64 12.50 -22.36
N CYS A 170 1.99 11.99 -21.32
CA CYS A 170 0.54 11.83 -21.32
C CYS A 170 -0.03 12.01 -19.91
N HIS A 171 -1.33 12.30 -19.82
CA HIS A 171 -2.04 12.37 -18.55
C HIS A 171 -2.67 11.01 -18.21
N GLY A 172 -2.30 10.46 -17.06
CA GLY A 172 -2.99 9.33 -16.49
C GLY A 172 -4.24 9.72 -15.69
N SER A 173 -4.97 8.71 -15.25
CA SER A 173 -6.16 8.87 -14.39
C SER A 173 -5.81 9.25 -12.95
N GLY A 174 -4.52 9.21 -12.55
CA GLY A 174 -4.05 9.46 -11.19
C GLY A 174 -4.38 10.86 -10.67
N ALA A 175 -4.52 10.99 -9.35
CA ALA A 175 -4.70 12.28 -8.69
C ALA A 175 -3.40 13.08 -8.73
N THR A 176 -3.51 14.40 -8.92
CA THR A 176 -2.39 15.35 -8.91
C THR A 176 -2.40 16.20 -7.63
N ALA A 177 -1.29 16.83 -7.31
CA ALA A 177 -1.18 17.72 -6.17
C ALA A 177 -2.22 18.86 -6.24
N ASP A 178 -2.45 19.38 -7.43
CA ASP A 178 -3.37 20.47 -7.72
C ASP A 178 -4.85 20.07 -7.68
N ARG A 179 -5.17 18.79 -7.53
CA ARG A 179 -6.53 18.24 -7.55
C ARG A 179 -7.31 18.53 -8.82
N ILE A 180 -6.61 18.74 -9.94
CA ILE A 180 -7.23 19.02 -11.23
C ILE A 180 -7.92 17.74 -11.73
N ARG A 181 -9.17 17.85 -12.17
CA ARG A 181 -9.92 16.73 -12.76
C ARG A 181 -9.43 16.42 -14.17
N ASN A 182 -9.62 15.18 -14.61
CA ASN A 182 -9.06 14.62 -15.83
C ASN A 182 -9.16 15.53 -17.07
N TRP A 183 -10.29 16.15 -17.32
CA TRP A 183 -10.50 17.07 -18.47
C TRP A 183 -9.63 18.31 -18.41
N ASN A 184 -9.49 18.88 -17.22
CA ASN A 184 -8.85 20.16 -17.03
C ASN A 184 -7.32 20.04 -16.97
N LYS A 185 -6.79 18.83 -16.87
CA LYS A 185 -5.34 18.60 -16.88
C LYS A 185 -4.67 19.09 -18.16
N TRP A 186 -5.41 19.13 -19.28
CA TRP A 186 -4.93 19.59 -20.59
C TRP A 186 -5.03 21.11 -20.79
N HIS A 187 -5.71 21.82 -19.87
CA HIS A 187 -6.02 23.23 -20.04
C HIS A 187 -5.37 24.15 -19.02
N SER A 188 -4.61 23.61 -18.08
CA SER A 188 -4.04 24.39 -16.99
C SER A 188 -2.65 23.88 -16.66
N PHE A 189 -1.63 24.53 -17.20
CA PHE A 189 -0.24 24.23 -16.92
C PHE A 189 0.41 25.38 -16.16
N LYS A 190 1.20 25.03 -15.14
CA LYS A 190 2.13 25.93 -14.48
C LYS A 190 3.50 25.80 -15.13
N TYR A 191 4.18 26.91 -15.30
CA TYR A 191 5.52 26.88 -15.83
C TYR A 191 6.54 26.55 -14.73
N PHE A 192 7.40 25.58 -15.01
CA PHE A 192 8.55 25.23 -14.19
C PHE A 192 9.79 25.22 -15.08
N LYS A 193 10.68 26.17 -14.88
CA LYS A 193 11.90 26.34 -15.69
C LYS A 193 12.72 25.06 -15.75
N LYS A 194 12.93 24.37 -14.61
CA LYS A 194 13.68 23.11 -14.58
C LYS A 194 13.05 22.01 -15.41
N LEU A 195 11.71 22.03 -15.59
CA LEU A 195 11.03 21.05 -16.41
C LEU A 195 11.18 21.42 -17.89
N ASP A 196 11.12 22.70 -18.22
CA ASP A 196 11.32 23.20 -19.58
C ASP A 196 12.71 22.92 -20.14
N ASP A 197 13.74 22.90 -19.28
CA ASP A 197 15.10 22.53 -19.65
C ASP A 197 15.23 21.11 -20.23
N PHE A 198 14.30 20.22 -19.88
CA PHE A 198 14.28 18.82 -20.32
C PHE A 198 13.11 18.51 -21.27
N PHE A 199 11.97 19.14 -21.05
CA PHE A 199 10.71 18.92 -21.77
C PHE A 199 10.17 20.25 -22.26
N GLY A 200 10.52 20.64 -23.46
CA GLY A 200 10.14 21.94 -24.04
C GLY A 200 8.63 22.17 -23.97
N TYR A 201 8.21 23.19 -23.23
CA TYR A 201 6.81 23.51 -23.04
C TYR A 201 6.06 23.79 -24.35
N PRO A 202 6.63 24.56 -25.31
CA PRO A 202 5.96 24.81 -26.59
C PRO A 202 5.66 23.53 -27.39
N GLU A 203 6.48 22.49 -27.23
CA GLU A 203 6.38 21.26 -28.01
C GLU A 203 5.48 20.21 -27.35
N LEU A 204 5.46 20.15 -26.05
CA LEU A 204 4.86 19.02 -25.31
C LEU A 204 3.60 19.39 -24.51
N PHE A 205 3.46 20.63 -24.07
CA PHE A 205 2.36 21.05 -23.20
C PHE A 205 1.25 21.79 -23.93
N PHE A 206 1.45 22.16 -25.20
CA PHE A 206 0.44 22.87 -25.98
C PHE A 206 0.00 22.05 -27.18
N TYR A 207 -1.30 21.99 -27.41
CA TYR A 207 -1.87 21.22 -28.52
C TYR A 207 -2.00 22.03 -29.83
N SER A 208 -1.82 23.34 -29.75
CA SER A 208 -1.84 24.23 -30.93
C SER A 208 -1.08 25.53 -30.67
N TYR A 209 -0.68 26.23 -31.74
CA TYR A 209 -0.07 27.57 -31.64
C TYR A 209 -1.02 28.62 -31.07
N SER A 210 -2.32 28.51 -31.31
CA SER A 210 -3.32 29.41 -30.70
C SER A 210 -3.36 29.22 -29.20
N HIS A 211 -3.37 27.98 -28.73
CA HIS A 211 -3.30 27.68 -27.29
C HIS A 211 -2.02 28.20 -26.65
N LEU A 212 -0.88 28.04 -27.32
CA LEU A 212 0.39 28.61 -26.87
C LEU A 212 0.29 30.14 -26.75
N ALA A 213 -0.27 30.83 -27.77
CA ALA A 213 -0.40 32.29 -27.77
C ALA A 213 -1.28 32.79 -26.61
N ASP A 214 -2.40 32.09 -26.34
CA ASP A 214 -3.32 32.43 -25.25
C ASP A 214 -2.68 32.24 -23.86
N GLU A 215 -1.80 31.24 -23.70
CA GLU A 215 -1.15 30.93 -22.44
C GLU A 215 0.21 31.63 -22.24
N LEU A 216 0.80 32.20 -23.29
CA LEU A 216 2.16 32.78 -23.28
C LEU A 216 2.28 33.90 -22.23
N GLN A 217 1.22 34.68 -22.06
CA GLN A 217 1.17 35.79 -21.08
C GLN A 217 1.19 35.23 -19.65
N LYS A 218 0.54 34.09 -19.41
CA LYS A 218 0.54 33.41 -18.11
C LYS A 218 1.91 32.78 -17.82
N LEU A 219 2.57 32.21 -18.82
CA LEU A 219 3.90 31.63 -18.68
C LEU A 219 4.96 32.70 -18.33
N GLN A 220 4.85 33.88 -18.95
CA GLN A 220 5.76 35.00 -18.69
C GLN A 220 5.56 35.63 -17.31
N SER A 221 4.36 35.53 -16.73
CA SER A 221 4.03 36.10 -15.43
C SER A 221 4.18 35.10 -14.27
N SER A 222 4.48 33.83 -14.55
CA SER A 222 4.67 32.83 -13.50
C SER A 222 6.05 33.00 -12.86
N GLU A 223 6.08 33.19 -11.55
CA GLU A 223 7.31 33.09 -10.78
C GLU A 223 7.90 31.66 -10.93
N ASP A 224 9.23 31.56 -10.92
CA ASP A 224 9.99 30.30 -10.88
C ASP A 224 9.66 29.51 -9.59
N GLY A 225 8.44 28.99 -9.50
CA GLY A 225 7.95 28.23 -8.36
C GLY A 225 8.66 26.89 -8.26
N VAL A 226 9.02 26.49 -7.05
CA VAL A 226 9.44 25.11 -6.80
C VAL A 226 8.19 24.23 -6.80
N PRO A 227 8.12 23.21 -7.67
CA PRO A 227 6.97 22.32 -7.69
C PRO A 227 6.86 21.58 -6.35
N GLN A 228 5.71 21.71 -5.71
CA GLN A 228 5.46 21.09 -4.41
C GLN A 228 4.54 19.89 -4.57
N ALA A 229 5.00 18.74 -4.12
CA ALA A 229 4.18 17.56 -4.00
C ALA A 229 3.22 17.69 -2.81
N ARG A 230 2.05 17.10 -2.92
CA ARG A 230 1.06 17.03 -1.85
C ARG A 230 1.09 15.67 -1.18
N VAL A 231 1.25 15.66 0.13
CA VAL A 231 1.11 14.44 0.93
C VAL A 231 -0.36 14.03 1.00
N CYS A 232 -0.63 12.77 0.69
CA CYS A 232 -1.95 12.17 0.75
C CYS A 232 -1.91 10.93 1.65
N LEU A 233 -2.91 10.81 2.52
CA LEU A 233 -3.11 9.63 3.35
C LEU A 233 -4.16 8.75 2.68
N VAL A 234 -3.75 7.56 2.28
CA VAL A 234 -4.64 6.59 1.64
C VAL A 234 -4.94 5.49 2.65
N PRO A 235 -6.22 5.21 2.95
CA PRO A 235 -6.59 4.10 3.80
C PRO A 235 -5.96 2.80 3.28
N LYS A 236 -5.45 1.99 4.19
CA LYS A 236 -4.82 0.72 3.84
C LYS A 236 -5.38 -0.44 4.65
N ASP A 237 -5.28 -0.33 5.95
CA ASP A 237 -5.78 -1.33 6.89
C ASP A 237 -5.87 -0.69 8.30
N SER A 238 -6.38 -1.44 9.27
CA SER A 238 -6.60 -0.95 10.65
C SER A 238 -5.33 -0.50 11.40
N ARG A 239 -4.15 -0.79 10.89
CA ARG A 239 -2.87 -0.43 11.53
C ARG A 239 -2.46 0.99 11.24
N GLY A 240 -2.88 1.53 10.09
CA GLY A 240 -2.60 2.91 9.72
C GLY A 240 -2.69 3.18 8.22
N PRO A 241 -2.73 4.46 7.83
CA PRO A 241 -2.78 4.86 6.44
C PRO A 241 -1.44 4.61 5.73
N ARG A 242 -1.50 4.55 4.41
CA ARG A 242 -0.33 4.69 3.57
C ARG A 242 -0.10 6.16 3.27
N VAL A 243 1.08 6.67 3.60
CA VAL A 243 1.50 7.99 3.19
C VAL A 243 1.99 7.91 1.74
N ILE A 244 1.41 8.70 0.86
CA ILE A 244 1.85 8.83 -0.54
C ILE A 244 2.05 10.30 -0.89
N SER A 245 2.90 10.55 -1.88
CA SER A 245 3.13 11.86 -2.47
C SER A 245 2.38 11.94 -3.81
N CYS A 246 1.64 13.00 -4.02
CA CYS A 246 1.04 13.33 -5.31
C CYS A 246 1.82 14.49 -5.91
N GLU A 247 2.35 14.30 -7.10
CA GLU A 247 3.11 15.31 -7.82
C GLU A 247 2.19 16.36 -8.47
N PRO A 248 2.68 17.56 -8.76
CA PRO A 248 2.02 18.53 -9.62
C PRO A 248 1.63 17.94 -10.99
N THR A 249 0.61 18.50 -11.61
CA THR A 249 0.05 18.00 -12.87
C THR A 249 1.10 17.88 -13.96
N GLU A 250 1.99 18.84 -14.09
CA GLU A 250 3.06 18.90 -15.09
C GLU A 250 4.10 17.80 -14.90
N LEU A 251 4.51 17.56 -13.65
CA LEU A 251 5.46 16.49 -13.34
C LEU A 251 4.84 15.11 -13.56
N MET A 252 3.57 14.94 -13.16
CA MET A 252 2.84 13.69 -13.46
C MET A 252 2.68 13.44 -14.95
N TYR A 253 2.50 14.50 -15.75
CA TYR A 253 2.41 14.41 -17.22
C TYR A 253 3.69 13.85 -17.83
N THR A 254 4.85 14.38 -17.43
CA THR A 254 6.14 13.95 -17.96
C THR A 254 6.59 12.58 -17.44
N GLN A 255 6.14 12.16 -16.25
CA GLN A 255 6.45 10.84 -15.69
C GLN A 255 5.73 9.68 -16.39
N GLN A 256 4.68 9.94 -17.15
CA GLN A 256 3.87 8.91 -17.80
C GLN A 256 4.16 8.76 -19.31
N GLY A 257 5.19 9.47 -19.79
CA GLY A 257 5.68 9.38 -21.17
C GLY A 257 6.67 8.27 -21.46
#